data_785c908516e4bfb789d365f351ee956b
#
_entry.id   785c908516e4bfb789d365f351ee956b
#
_cell.length_a   1.000
_cell.length_b   1.000
_cell.length_c   1.000
_cell.angle_alpha   90.00
_cell.angle_beta   90.00
_cell.angle_gamma   90.00
#
_symmetry.space_group_name_H-M   'P 1'
#
loop_
_entity.id
_entity.type
_entity.pdbx_description
1 polymer ?
#
loop_
_entity_poly.entity_id
_entity_poly.type
_entity_poly.pdbx_seq_one_letter_code
_entity_poly.pdbx_strand_id
1 'polypeptide(L)'
;AYLLCTFFGEQGVREASKLLERNAQEGTRILGSFNEPIDHWLDFFCFTHFIDRDGKYQLKMLSTSSFKPLAASMGPMLKEESFHLGTGANGLRRIVKQGVIPISLLQKYINKWVSTGLDLFGTDDSTSAQWAYVYGVKGRYDERESDVDADRAHLNEASRDLYFEELRKEMVRISKSRKDGEPELYLPSDKFKRGIGKYAGEKYTVHGEIFEGSDSEYEAYLETVIPTDEDEDKLINDYMKKEWIQYREWKG
;
A
#
# COMPACT_ATOMS: atom_id res chain seq x y z
N ALA A 1 -12.34 5.14 -15.70
CA ALA A 1 -12.70 4.89 -17.11
C ALA A 1 -14.17 5.25 -17.39
N TYR A 2 -15.18 4.59 -16.77
CA TYR A 2 -16.60 4.80 -17.06
C TYR A 2 -17.04 6.29 -17.01
N LEU A 3 -16.65 7.03 -15.98
CA LEU A 3 -16.99 8.46 -15.88
C LEU A 3 -16.38 9.28 -17.01
N LEU A 4 -15.14 8.98 -17.44
CA LEU A 4 -14.53 9.64 -18.59
C LEU A 4 -15.32 9.38 -19.86
N CYS A 5 -15.72 8.14 -20.13
CA CYS A 5 -16.52 7.79 -21.30
C CYS A 5 -17.89 8.49 -21.29
N THR A 6 -18.54 8.56 -20.13
CA THR A 6 -19.89 9.13 -20.00
C THR A 6 -19.92 10.64 -20.17
N PHE A 7 -18.92 11.36 -19.62
CA PHE A 7 -18.95 12.82 -19.60
C PHE A 7 -18.19 13.50 -20.74
N PHE A 8 -17.24 12.79 -21.37
CA PHE A 8 -16.35 13.37 -22.38
C PHE A 8 -16.44 12.68 -23.75
N GLY A 9 -17.40 11.77 -23.95
CA GLY A 9 -17.63 11.10 -25.23
C GLY A 9 -16.37 10.42 -25.77
N GLU A 10 -16.10 10.56 -27.08
CA GLU A 10 -14.96 9.92 -27.73
C GLU A 10 -13.59 10.32 -27.14
N GLN A 11 -13.44 11.55 -26.70
CA GLN A 11 -12.21 11.98 -26.02
C GLN A 11 -12.04 11.23 -24.70
N GLY A 12 -13.12 11.09 -23.94
CA GLY A 12 -13.11 10.32 -22.70
C GLY A 12 -12.80 8.85 -22.90
N VAL A 13 -13.33 8.24 -23.97
CA VAL A 13 -13.01 6.86 -24.36
C VAL A 13 -11.52 6.71 -24.65
N ARG A 14 -10.93 7.61 -25.42
CA ARG A 14 -9.49 7.60 -25.71
C ARG A 14 -8.63 7.72 -24.45
N GLU A 15 -8.98 8.63 -23.53
CA GLU A 15 -8.24 8.78 -22.27
C GLU A 15 -8.44 7.57 -21.34
N ALA A 16 -9.64 7.01 -21.32
CA ALA A 16 -9.90 5.78 -20.56
C ALA A 16 -9.08 4.59 -21.08
N SER A 17 -9.01 4.41 -22.41
CA SER A 17 -8.18 3.36 -23.04
C SER A 17 -6.71 3.53 -22.70
N LYS A 18 -6.18 4.75 -22.78
CA LYS A 18 -4.79 5.03 -22.38
C LYS A 18 -4.51 4.65 -20.92
N LEU A 19 -5.48 4.85 -20.02
CA LEU A 19 -5.32 4.46 -18.61
C LEU A 19 -5.29 2.93 -18.43
N LEU A 20 -6.09 2.20 -19.22
CA LEU A 20 -6.15 0.74 -19.15
C LEU A 20 -4.95 0.06 -19.85
N GLU A 21 -4.40 0.70 -20.87
CA GLU A 21 -3.27 0.19 -21.67
C GLU A 21 -1.90 0.54 -21.07
N ARG A 22 -1.87 1.39 -20.05
CA ARG A 22 -0.61 1.76 -19.39
C ARG A 22 0.05 0.54 -18.77
N ASN A 23 1.32 0.35 -19.08
CA ASN A 23 2.17 -0.58 -18.36
C ASN A 23 3.43 0.13 -17.85
N ALA A 24 4.02 -0.43 -16.80
CA ALA A 24 5.20 0.11 -16.14
C ALA A 24 6.44 0.18 -17.05
N GLN A 25 6.55 -0.75 -18.00
CA GLN A 25 7.71 -0.91 -18.88
C GLN A 25 7.80 0.19 -19.95
N GLU A 26 6.71 0.89 -20.23
CA GLU A 26 6.62 1.92 -21.24
C GLU A 26 6.90 3.34 -20.72
N GLY A 27 7.42 3.48 -19.49
CA GLY A 27 7.76 4.77 -18.89
C GLY A 27 6.53 5.64 -18.57
N THR A 28 5.36 5.05 -18.50
CA THR A 28 4.14 5.75 -18.10
C THR A 28 4.17 6.06 -16.61
N ARG A 29 3.55 7.18 -16.20
CA ARG A 29 3.44 7.57 -14.79
C ARG A 29 2.50 6.63 -14.04
N ILE A 30 3.03 5.50 -13.64
CA ILE A 30 2.39 4.61 -12.68
C ILE A 30 3.18 4.75 -11.38
N LEU A 31 2.48 4.90 -10.27
CA LEU A 31 3.09 4.92 -8.94
C LEU A 31 3.90 3.63 -8.73
N GLY A 32 5.09 3.75 -8.15
CA GLY A 32 6.02 2.64 -7.97
C GLY A 32 5.39 1.38 -7.36
N SER A 33 4.45 1.58 -6.44
CA SER A 33 3.69 0.50 -5.79
C SER A 33 2.94 -0.42 -6.74
N PHE A 34 2.48 0.11 -7.88
CA PHE A 34 1.76 -0.68 -8.89
C PHE A 34 2.71 -1.39 -9.87
N ASN A 35 4.01 -1.17 -9.73
CA ASN A 35 5.05 -1.85 -10.49
C ASN A 35 5.70 -2.99 -9.70
N GLU A 36 5.44 -3.07 -8.39
CA GLU A 36 5.94 -4.15 -7.57
C GLU A 36 5.25 -5.46 -7.93
N PRO A 37 6.00 -6.54 -8.21
CA PRO A 37 5.43 -7.83 -8.52
C PRO A 37 4.68 -8.40 -7.30
N ILE A 38 3.63 -9.16 -7.59
CA ILE A 38 2.85 -9.92 -6.60
C ILE A 38 2.90 -11.38 -7.04
N ASP A 39 4.00 -12.05 -6.71
CA ASP A 39 4.33 -13.36 -7.26
C ASP A 39 3.82 -14.52 -6.39
N HIS A 40 3.49 -14.24 -5.14
CA HIS A 40 3.06 -15.26 -4.19
C HIS A 40 2.05 -14.74 -3.14
N TRP A 41 1.50 -15.67 -2.35
CA TRP A 41 0.47 -15.38 -1.36
C TRP A 41 0.88 -14.39 -0.27
N LEU A 42 2.14 -14.36 0.12
CA LEU A 42 2.61 -13.40 1.13
C LEU A 42 2.59 -11.97 0.59
N ASP A 43 3.07 -11.75 -0.64
CA ASP A 43 2.94 -10.46 -1.31
C ASP A 43 1.48 -10.06 -1.46
N PHE A 44 0.62 -10.97 -1.90
CA PHE A 44 -0.81 -10.71 -2.04
C PHE A 44 -1.44 -10.25 -0.72
N PHE A 45 -1.18 -10.93 0.40
CA PHE A 45 -1.74 -10.51 1.68
C PHE A 45 -1.10 -9.23 2.23
N CYS A 46 0.18 -9.00 1.98
CA CYS A 46 0.82 -7.73 2.30
C CYS A 46 0.25 -6.59 1.45
N PHE A 47 0.12 -6.79 0.14
CA PHE A 47 -0.48 -5.83 -0.77
C PHE A 47 -1.90 -5.45 -0.30
N THR A 48 -2.79 -6.42 -0.15
CA THR A 48 -4.17 -6.17 0.29
C THR A 48 -4.26 -5.58 1.69
N HIS A 49 -3.28 -5.84 2.56
CA HIS A 49 -3.29 -5.26 3.90
C HIS A 49 -2.74 -3.83 3.95
N PHE A 50 -1.64 -3.55 3.23
CA PHE A 50 -0.93 -2.28 3.30
C PHE A 50 -1.31 -1.34 2.16
N ILE A 51 -1.36 -1.80 0.92
CA ILE A 51 -1.62 -0.97 -0.25
C ILE A 51 -3.11 -0.66 -0.40
N ASP A 52 -4.00 -1.65 -0.33
CA ASP A 52 -5.45 -1.40 -0.38
C ASP A 52 -5.92 -0.54 0.80
N ARG A 53 -5.21 -0.58 1.93
CA ARG A 53 -5.49 0.33 3.04
C ARG A 53 -5.25 1.80 2.69
N ASP A 54 -4.23 2.12 1.89
CA ASP A 54 -4.11 3.46 1.32
C ASP A 54 -5.31 3.79 0.44
N GLY A 55 -5.77 2.84 -0.37
CA GLY A 55 -6.98 2.96 -1.20
C GLY A 55 -8.19 3.44 -0.40
N LYS A 56 -8.42 2.91 0.79
CA LYS A 56 -9.48 3.37 1.71
C LYS A 56 -9.38 4.88 1.98
N TYR A 57 -8.18 5.39 2.27
CA TYR A 57 -7.96 6.82 2.53
C TYR A 57 -8.15 7.65 1.28
N GLN A 58 -7.62 7.23 0.13
CA GLN A 58 -7.78 7.91 -1.14
C GLN A 58 -9.26 7.99 -1.56
N LEU A 59 -9.99 6.88 -1.50
CA LEU A 59 -11.42 6.82 -1.80
C LEU A 59 -12.25 7.70 -0.86
N LYS A 60 -11.90 7.74 0.43
CA LYS A 60 -12.58 8.60 1.39
C LYS A 60 -12.38 10.09 1.05
N MET A 61 -11.16 10.50 0.70
CA MET A 61 -10.89 11.86 0.22
C MET A 61 -11.66 12.20 -1.07
N LEU A 62 -11.75 11.25 -2.01
CA LEU A 62 -12.54 11.42 -3.24
C LEU A 62 -14.05 11.42 -2.98
N SER A 63 -14.52 10.82 -1.89
CA SER A 63 -15.94 10.83 -1.53
C SER A 63 -16.46 12.21 -1.13
N THR A 64 -15.57 13.15 -0.87
CA THR A 64 -15.88 14.57 -0.57
C THR A 64 -15.74 15.47 -1.80
N SER A 65 -15.50 14.88 -2.99
CA SER A 65 -15.35 15.62 -4.25
C SER A 65 -16.55 16.54 -4.54
N SER A 66 -16.26 17.73 -5.04
CA SER A 66 -17.26 18.65 -5.59
C SER A 66 -17.92 18.09 -6.86
N PHE A 67 -17.25 17.16 -7.54
CA PHE A 67 -17.82 16.43 -8.68
C PHE A 67 -18.68 15.27 -8.18
N LYS A 68 -19.97 15.53 -8.02
CA LYS A 68 -20.94 14.58 -7.44
C LYS A 68 -20.92 13.16 -8.02
N PRO A 69 -20.80 12.93 -9.35
CA PRO A 69 -20.73 11.57 -9.88
C PRO A 69 -19.52 10.78 -9.35
N LEU A 70 -18.36 11.44 -9.20
CA LEU A 70 -17.18 10.84 -8.60
C LEU A 70 -17.42 10.53 -7.12
N ALA A 71 -17.87 11.52 -6.34
CA ALA A 71 -18.15 11.34 -4.93
C ALA A 71 -19.14 10.19 -4.66
N ALA A 72 -20.22 10.10 -5.46
CA ALA A 72 -21.23 9.06 -5.33
C ALA A 72 -20.69 7.65 -5.65
N SER A 73 -19.74 7.53 -6.57
CA SER A 73 -19.13 6.24 -6.93
C SER A 73 -18.19 5.68 -5.86
N MET A 74 -17.75 6.51 -4.90
CA MET A 74 -16.81 6.07 -3.86
C MET A 74 -17.45 5.17 -2.80
N GLY A 75 -18.74 5.32 -2.53
CA GLY A 75 -19.44 4.51 -1.51
C GLY A 75 -19.36 3.00 -1.76
N PRO A 76 -19.75 2.50 -2.92
CA PRO A 76 -19.57 1.09 -3.29
C PRO A 76 -18.12 0.62 -3.21
N MET A 77 -17.16 1.41 -3.72
CA MET A 77 -15.75 1.08 -3.71
C MET A 77 -15.20 0.97 -2.28
N LEU A 78 -15.57 1.87 -1.36
CA LEU A 78 -15.19 1.77 0.06
C LEU A 78 -15.73 0.51 0.74
N LYS A 79 -16.86 -0.03 0.27
CA LYS A 79 -17.38 -1.31 0.72
C LYS A 79 -16.49 -2.48 0.29
N GLU A 80 -16.05 -2.47 -0.96
CA GLU A 80 -15.14 -3.48 -1.51
C GLU A 80 -13.78 -3.43 -0.79
N GLU A 81 -13.24 -2.23 -0.58
CA GLU A 81 -12.01 -2.05 0.19
C GLU A 81 -12.10 -2.63 1.61
N SER A 82 -13.24 -2.50 2.27
CA SER A 82 -13.42 -3.09 3.59
C SER A 82 -13.31 -4.62 3.57
N PHE A 83 -13.73 -5.27 2.50
CA PHE A 83 -13.59 -6.71 2.29
C PHE A 83 -12.13 -7.09 2.01
N HIS A 84 -11.44 -6.36 1.15
CA HIS A 84 -10.02 -6.56 0.85
C HIS A 84 -9.17 -6.44 2.12
N LEU A 85 -9.37 -5.38 2.89
CA LEU A 85 -8.66 -5.16 4.15
C LEU A 85 -8.87 -6.30 5.16
N GLY A 86 -10.10 -6.82 5.24
CA GLY A 86 -10.41 -8.00 6.04
C GLY A 86 -9.67 -9.25 5.57
N THR A 87 -9.57 -9.43 4.25
CA THR A 87 -8.84 -10.54 3.63
C THR A 87 -7.35 -10.46 3.93
N GLY A 88 -6.72 -9.31 3.70
CA GLY A 88 -5.31 -9.07 3.99
C GLY A 88 -4.97 -9.28 5.46
N ALA A 89 -5.73 -8.66 6.37
CA ALA A 89 -5.52 -8.78 7.81
C ALA A 89 -5.68 -10.23 8.31
N ASN A 90 -6.69 -10.94 7.84
CA ASN A 90 -6.91 -12.34 8.22
C ASN A 90 -5.84 -13.26 7.63
N GLY A 91 -5.40 -13.02 6.39
CA GLY A 91 -4.31 -13.75 5.75
C GLY A 91 -3.03 -13.65 6.54
N LEU A 92 -2.57 -12.43 6.84
CA LEU A 92 -1.35 -12.20 7.62
C LEU A 92 -1.44 -12.80 9.02
N ARG A 93 -2.56 -12.62 9.73
CA ARG A 93 -2.75 -13.25 11.06
C ARG A 93 -2.68 -14.76 11.01
N ARG A 94 -3.23 -15.40 9.96
CA ARG A 94 -3.14 -16.86 9.78
C ARG A 94 -1.72 -17.32 9.51
N ILE A 95 -0.96 -16.61 8.67
CA ILE A 95 0.44 -16.88 8.40
C ILE A 95 1.25 -16.83 9.69
N VAL A 96 1.12 -15.75 10.45
CA VAL A 96 1.80 -15.56 11.74
C VAL A 96 1.43 -16.66 12.72
N LYS A 97 0.14 -16.97 12.86
CA LYS A 97 -0.35 -18.02 13.78
C LYS A 97 0.17 -19.41 13.43
N GLN A 98 0.28 -19.73 12.17
CA GLN A 98 0.81 -21.04 11.72
C GLN A 98 2.31 -21.16 11.99
N GLY A 99 3.07 -20.05 11.92
CA GLY A 99 4.50 -20.00 12.18
C GLY A 99 5.29 -20.96 11.30
N VAL A 100 4.89 -21.12 10.03
CA VAL A 100 5.62 -21.89 9.01
C VAL A 100 6.66 -20.98 8.37
N ILE A 101 6.28 -19.73 8.07
CA ILE A 101 7.20 -18.71 7.55
C ILE A 101 7.91 -18.06 8.74
N PRO A 102 9.24 -18.01 8.76
CA PRO A 102 9.98 -17.32 9.82
C PRO A 102 9.55 -15.85 9.97
N ILE A 103 9.41 -15.38 11.20
CA ILE A 103 9.01 -13.99 11.48
C ILE A 103 9.99 -12.98 10.86
N SER A 104 11.28 -13.30 10.83
CA SER A 104 12.30 -12.45 10.19
C SER A 104 12.06 -12.27 8.69
N LEU A 105 11.65 -13.33 8.00
CA LEU A 105 11.32 -13.26 6.59
C LEU A 105 10.02 -12.49 6.37
N LEU A 106 8.98 -12.76 7.15
CA LEU A 106 7.72 -11.99 7.10
C LEU A 106 7.97 -10.49 7.34
N GLN A 107 8.86 -10.14 8.28
CA GLN A 107 9.21 -8.75 8.56
C GLN A 107 9.81 -8.04 7.35
N LYS A 108 10.64 -8.71 6.54
CA LYS A 108 11.19 -8.13 5.31
C LYS A 108 10.07 -7.72 4.32
N TYR A 109 9.06 -8.56 4.14
CA TYR A 109 7.91 -8.25 3.30
C TYR A 109 7.06 -7.10 3.86
N ILE A 110 6.87 -7.05 5.17
CA ILE A 110 6.22 -5.91 5.83
C ILE A 110 6.98 -4.62 5.57
N ASN A 111 8.30 -4.62 5.72
CA ASN A 111 9.16 -3.46 5.46
C ASN A 111 9.04 -2.98 4.01
N LYS A 112 9.05 -3.89 3.03
CA LYS A 112 8.83 -3.61 1.61
C LYS A 112 7.50 -2.91 1.40
N TRP A 113 6.41 -3.55 1.80
CA TRP A 113 5.06 -3.11 1.45
C TRP A 113 4.58 -1.87 2.23
N VAL A 114 5.05 -1.66 3.46
CA VAL A 114 4.74 -0.44 4.22
C VAL A 114 5.41 0.79 3.60
N SER A 115 6.70 0.70 3.25
CA SER A 115 7.40 1.83 2.62
C SER A 115 6.80 2.18 1.25
N THR A 116 6.45 1.16 0.47
CA THR A 116 5.78 1.29 -0.82
C THR A 116 4.39 1.94 -0.68
N GLY A 117 3.61 1.53 0.33
CA GLY A 117 2.29 2.10 0.61
C GLY A 117 2.33 3.57 1.04
N LEU A 118 3.33 3.97 1.81
CA LEU A 118 3.50 5.36 2.22
C LEU A 118 3.74 6.31 1.04
N ASP A 119 4.33 5.84 -0.05
CA ASP A 119 4.60 6.65 -1.24
C ASP A 119 3.35 6.88 -2.11
N LEU A 120 2.26 6.15 -1.89
CA LEU A 120 1.00 6.35 -2.63
C LEU A 120 0.28 7.64 -2.29
N PHE A 121 0.53 8.23 -1.12
CA PHE A 121 -0.11 9.49 -0.73
C PHE A 121 0.41 10.69 -1.54
N GLY A 122 1.61 10.63 -2.07
CA GLY A 122 2.24 11.75 -2.77
C GLY A 122 2.57 12.91 -1.84
N THR A 123 2.84 14.07 -2.44
CA THR A 123 3.11 15.32 -1.72
C THR A 123 1.99 16.32 -1.95
N ASP A 124 1.72 17.19 -0.96
CA ASP A 124 0.69 18.22 -1.06
C ASP A 124 1.10 19.40 -1.93
N ASP A 125 2.39 19.61 -2.14
CA ASP A 125 2.98 20.63 -3.00
C ASP A 125 3.06 20.23 -4.49
N SER A 126 2.71 18.99 -4.84
CA SER A 126 2.69 18.57 -6.22
C SER A 126 1.65 19.31 -7.06
N THR A 127 1.95 19.53 -8.34
CA THR A 127 1.02 20.18 -9.29
C THR A 127 -0.34 19.45 -9.34
N SER A 128 -0.34 18.12 -9.27
CA SER A 128 -1.57 17.32 -9.28
C SER A 128 -2.40 17.54 -8.02
N ALA A 129 -1.77 17.64 -6.84
CA ALA A 129 -2.45 17.91 -5.59
C ALA A 129 -3.07 19.32 -5.62
N GLN A 130 -2.30 20.34 -6.02
CA GLN A 130 -2.78 21.71 -6.12
C GLN A 130 -4.02 21.82 -7.01
N TRP A 131 -4.02 21.22 -8.20
CA TRP A 131 -5.19 21.21 -9.07
C TRP A 131 -6.38 20.47 -8.47
N ALA A 132 -6.13 19.34 -7.81
CA ALA A 132 -7.19 18.60 -7.13
C ALA A 132 -7.86 19.44 -6.04
N TYR A 133 -7.11 20.29 -5.33
CA TYR A 133 -7.64 21.20 -4.30
C TYR A 133 -8.39 22.38 -4.90
N VAL A 134 -7.81 23.02 -5.92
CA VAL A 134 -8.42 24.19 -6.60
C VAL A 134 -9.79 23.84 -7.18
N TYR A 135 -9.91 22.69 -7.81
CA TYR A 135 -11.18 22.23 -8.40
C TYR A 135 -12.07 21.43 -7.44
N GLY A 136 -11.65 21.25 -6.20
CA GLY A 136 -12.42 20.47 -5.23
C GLY A 136 -12.64 19.02 -5.64
N VAL A 137 -11.70 18.43 -6.39
CA VAL A 137 -11.79 17.02 -6.82
C VAL A 137 -11.55 16.08 -5.65
N LYS A 138 -10.74 16.51 -4.69
CA LYS A 138 -10.32 15.75 -3.52
C LYS A 138 -10.48 16.63 -2.28
N GLY A 139 -11.06 16.10 -1.22
CA GLY A 139 -11.17 16.72 0.08
C GLY A 139 -10.39 15.97 1.16
N ARG A 140 -10.51 16.40 2.41
CA ARG A 140 -9.84 15.76 3.54
C ARG A 140 -10.52 14.43 3.89
N TYR A 141 -9.76 13.46 4.38
CA TYR A 141 -10.26 12.14 4.79
C TYR A 141 -11.42 12.22 5.78
N ASP A 142 -11.33 13.13 6.75
CA ASP A 142 -12.29 13.31 7.84
C ASP A 142 -13.21 14.55 7.67
N GLU A 143 -13.27 15.15 6.49
CA GLU A 143 -13.97 16.40 6.23
C GLU A 143 -15.46 16.39 6.63
N ARG A 144 -16.10 15.20 6.57
CA ARG A 144 -17.50 15.03 6.98
C ARG A 144 -17.70 14.70 8.46
N GLU A 145 -16.63 14.40 9.16
CA GLU A 145 -16.62 13.91 10.54
C GLU A 145 -16.01 14.93 11.50
N SER A 146 -15.48 16.04 10.97
CA SER A 146 -14.77 17.07 11.73
C SER A 146 -15.44 18.43 11.55
N ASP A 147 -15.69 19.09 12.67
CA ASP A 147 -16.15 20.51 12.70
C ASP A 147 -15.03 21.52 12.46
N VAL A 148 -13.79 21.06 12.27
CA VAL A 148 -12.63 21.91 12.04
C VAL A 148 -12.56 22.26 10.56
N ASP A 149 -12.39 23.54 10.24
CA ASP A 149 -12.10 24.01 8.89
C ASP A 149 -10.96 23.20 8.27
N ALA A 150 -11.24 22.58 7.12
CA ALA A 150 -10.29 21.71 6.47
C ALA A 150 -9.05 22.51 6.04
N ASP A 151 -7.90 22.18 6.61
CA ASP A 151 -6.62 22.60 6.05
C ASP A 151 -6.40 21.86 4.72
N ARG A 152 -6.78 22.54 3.63
CA ARG A 152 -6.68 21.98 2.27
C ARG A 152 -5.26 21.92 1.75
N ALA A 153 -4.29 22.51 2.44
CA ALA A 153 -2.90 22.50 2.04
C ALA A 153 -2.15 21.22 2.41
N HIS A 154 -2.70 20.38 3.30
CA HIS A 154 -2.03 19.19 3.83
C HIS A 154 -2.90 17.93 3.80
N LEU A 155 -3.69 17.73 2.74
CA LEU A 155 -4.65 16.64 2.65
C LEU A 155 -3.97 15.25 2.54
N ASN A 156 -2.94 15.14 1.74
CA ASN A 156 -2.20 13.89 1.55
C ASN A 156 -1.37 13.55 2.79
N GLU A 157 -0.70 14.54 3.38
CA GLU A 157 0.11 14.34 4.59
C GLU A 157 -0.77 13.94 5.77
N ALA A 158 -1.88 14.64 6.00
CA ALA A 158 -2.82 14.30 7.06
C ALA A 158 -3.38 12.88 6.90
N SER A 159 -3.74 12.48 5.70
CA SER A 159 -4.25 11.13 5.42
C SER A 159 -3.18 10.06 5.59
N ARG A 160 -1.94 10.33 5.19
CA ARG A 160 -0.80 9.45 5.41
C ARG A 160 -0.55 9.23 6.91
N ASP A 161 -0.62 10.29 7.70
CA ASP A 161 -0.40 10.20 9.14
C ASP A 161 -1.49 9.36 9.81
N LEU A 162 -2.76 9.54 9.43
CA LEU A 162 -3.86 8.71 9.89
C LEU A 162 -3.71 7.23 9.45
N TYR A 163 -3.31 6.99 8.22
CA TYR A 163 -2.98 5.66 7.72
C TYR A 163 -1.89 5.01 8.56
N PHE A 164 -0.80 5.72 8.83
CA PHE A 164 0.33 5.21 9.60
C PHE A 164 -0.06 4.89 11.05
N GLU A 165 -0.90 5.72 11.68
CA GLU A 165 -1.46 5.44 13.00
C GLU A 165 -2.39 4.21 13.01
N GLU A 166 -3.15 3.99 11.95
CA GLU A 166 -3.94 2.76 11.81
C GLU A 166 -3.03 1.54 11.69
N LEU A 167 -1.95 1.63 10.89
CA LEU A 167 -0.97 0.56 10.75
C LEU A 167 -0.32 0.17 12.09
N ARG A 168 0.00 1.13 12.96
CA ARG A 168 0.50 0.84 14.31
C ARG A 168 -0.43 -0.11 15.07
N LYS A 169 -1.74 0.16 15.03
CA LYS A 169 -2.74 -0.66 15.69
C LYS A 169 -2.87 -2.05 15.06
N GLU A 170 -2.83 -2.11 13.73
CA GLU A 170 -2.90 -3.38 13.01
C GLU A 170 -1.66 -4.25 13.24
N MET A 171 -0.46 -3.68 13.26
CA MET A 171 0.77 -4.41 13.55
C MET A 171 0.74 -5.06 14.94
N VAL A 172 0.23 -4.34 15.95
CA VAL A 172 0.03 -4.93 17.29
C VAL A 172 -0.94 -6.12 17.24
N ARG A 173 -2.03 -6.02 16.45
CA ARG A 173 -3.01 -7.11 16.30
C ARG A 173 -2.43 -8.33 15.59
N ILE A 174 -1.64 -8.11 14.53
CA ILE A 174 -0.97 -9.18 13.79
C ILE A 174 0.08 -9.84 14.68
N SER A 175 0.92 -9.05 15.33
CA SER A 175 1.99 -9.53 16.20
C SER A 175 1.49 -10.38 17.38
N LYS A 176 0.30 -10.08 17.93
CA LYS A 176 -0.34 -10.91 18.97
C LYS A 176 -0.70 -12.33 18.51
N SER A 177 -0.73 -12.59 17.22
CA SER A 177 -1.05 -13.92 16.69
C SER A 177 0.16 -14.85 16.61
N ARG A 178 1.38 -14.36 16.89
CA ARG A 178 2.61 -15.15 16.83
C ARG A 178 2.66 -16.20 17.95
N LYS A 179 3.49 -17.21 17.77
CA LYS A 179 3.77 -18.22 18.78
C LYS A 179 4.60 -17.63 19.92
N ASP A 180 4.46 -18.22 21.09
CA ASP A 180 5.26 -17.82 22.24
C ASP A 180 6.76 -18.01 21.96
N GLY A 181 7.56 -17.00 22.30
CA GLY A 181 9.01 -17.00 22.09
C GLY A 181 9.47 -16.50 20.71
N GLU A 182 8.57 -16.30 19.76
CA GLU A 182 8.92 -15.64 18.49
C GLU A 182 9.12 -14.13 18.65
N PRO A 183 10.05 -13.51 17.87
CA PRO A 183 10.26 -12.07 17.92
C PRO A 183 9.00 -11.28 17.55
N GLU A 184 8.91 -10.06 18.06
CA GLU A 184 7.78 -9.18 17.73
C GLU A 184 7.93 -8.62 16.31
N LEU A 185 6.82 -8.59 15.59
CA LEU A 185 6.71 -7.82 14.36
C LEU A 185 6.61 -6.33 14.69
N TYR A 186 7.33 -5.52 13.94
CA TYR A 186 7.35 -4.08 14.10
C TYR A 186 6.88 -3.36 12.83
N LEU A 187 6.39 -2.15 12.99
CA LEU A 187 6.11 -1.25 11.89
C LEU A 187 7.40 -0.51 11.54
N PRO A 188 7.91 -0.58 10.28
CA PRO A 188 9.06 0.22 9.89
C PRO A 188 8.73 1.71 9.99
N SER A 189 9.76 2.53 10.17
CA SER A 189 9.61 3.99 10.25
C SER A 189 9.01 4.56 8.96
N ASP A 190 8.23 5.62 9.10
CA ASP A 190 7.70 6.43 8.00
C ASP A 190 8.78 7.14 7.16
N LYS A 191 10.02 7.12 7.63
CA LYS A 191 11.20 7.65 6.93
C LYS A 191 11.93 6.61 6.08
N PHE A 192 11.70 5.32 6.39
CA PHE A 192 12.45 4.22 5.76
C PHE A 192 12.12 4.09 4.27
N LYS A 193 13.17 4.05 3.43
CA LYS A 193 13.14 3.77 1.98
C LYS A 193 12.02 4.52 1.23
N ARG A 194 12.00 5.86 1.39
CA ARG A 194 10.99 6.70 0.76
C ARG A 194 11.43 7.13 -0.64
N GLY A 195 10.53 6.95 -1.63
CA GLY A 195 10.70 7.46 -2.99
C GLY A 195 10.05 8.82 -3.21
N ILE A 196 9.13 9.24 -2.34
CA ILE A 196 8.34 10.48 -2.48
C ILE A 196 8.27 11.22 -1.15
N GLY A 197 8.27 12.55 -1.21
CA GLY A 197 8.04 13.42 -0.08
C GLY A 197 9.32 13.85 0.64
N LYS A 198 9.16 14.34 1.87
CA LYS A 198 10.21 14.98 2.66
C LYS A 198 11.47 14.12 2.87
N TYR A 199 11.29 12.81 2.91
CA TYR A 199 12.39 11.87 3.19
C TYR A 199 12.89 11.15 1.92
N ALA A 200 12.41 11.54 0.74
CA ALA A 200 12.80 10.93 -0.52
C ALA A 200 14.30 11.13 -0.81
N GLY A 201 14.98 10.04 -1.14
CA GLY A 201 16.40 10.05 -1.44
C GLY A 201 17.32 10.06 -0.22
N GLU A 202 16.79 10.20 0.98
CA GLU A 202 17.53 10.11 2.23
C GLU A 202 17.66 8.64 2.69
N LYS A 203 18.77 8.34 3.34
CA LYS A 203 19.06 7.00 3.85
C LYS A 203 18.65 6.88 5.31
N TYR A 204 17.61 6.11 5.59
CA TYR A 204 17.17 5.81 6.94
C TYR A 204 17.11 4.31 7.18
N THR A 205 17.44 3.91 8.41
CA THR A 205 17.20 2.53 8.86
C THR A 205 15.70 2.24 8.99
N VAL A 206 15.32 0.97 9.09
CA VAL A 206 13.93 0.56 9.36
C VAL A 206 13.36 1.17 10.65
N HIS A 207 14.21 1.60 11.57
CA HIS A 207 13.81 2.26 12.82
C HIS A 207 13.81 3.80 12.73
N GLY A 208 14.15 4.37 11.56
CA GLY A 208 14.09 5.81 11.29
C GLY A 208 15.32 6.59 11.74
N GLU A 209 16.40 5.92 12.03
CA GLU A 209 17.72 6.52 12.29
C GLU A 209 18.39 6.86 10.97
N ILE A 210 19.15 7.95 10.91
CA ILE A 210 19.96 8.28 9.72
C ILE A 210 21.01 7.17 9.54
N PHE A 211 21.10 6.64 8.33
CA PHE A 211 22.13 5.66 7.99
C PHE A 211 23.40 6.37 7.57
N GLU A 212 24.44 6.27 8.41
CA GLU A 212 25.76 6.85 8.15
C GLU A 212 26.62 5.85 7.36
N GLY A 213 26.56 5.94 6.03
CA GLY A 213 27.33 5.06 5.14
C GLY A 213 27.24 5.47 3.68
N SER A 214 28.07 4.85 2.84
CA SER A 214 28.06 4.99 1.39
C SER A 214 26.76 4.43 0.79
N ASP A 215 26.50 4.69 -0.50
CA ASP A 215 25.35 4.10 -1.21
C ASP A 215 25.46 2.58 -1.26
N SER A 216 26.63 2.05 -1.50
CA SER A 216 26.86 0.60 -1.56
C SER A 216 26.64 -0.08 -0.19
N GLU A 217 27.00 0.57 0.92
CA GLU A 217 26.72 0.06 2.26
C GLU A 217 25.21 0.12 2.59
N TYR A 218 24.52 1.14 2.10
CA TYR A 218 23.07 1.23 2.26
C TYR A 218 22.34 0.17 1.43
N GLU A 219 22.75 -0.11 0.20
CA GLU A 219 22.19 -1.21 -0.59
C GLU A 219 22.39 -2.56 0.09
N ALA A 220 23.60 -2.82 0.61
CA ALA A 220 23.86 -4.03 1.39
C ALA A 220 22.99 -4.12 2.66
N TYR A 221 22.74 -2.98 3.33
CA TYR A 221 21.81 -2.93 4.45
C TYR A 221 20.38 -3.24 4.00
N LEU A 222 19.91 -2.69 2.87
CA LEU A 222 18.57 -2.96 2.35
C LEU A 222 18.35 -4.45 2.11
N GLU A 223 19.32 -5.19 1.58
CA GLU A 223 19.25 -6.64 1.40
C GLU A 223 19.00 -7.41 2.71
N THR A 224 19.41 -6.84 3.83
CA THR A 224 19.14 -7.46 5.15
C THR A 224 17.73 -7.24 5.66
N VAL A 225 17.05 -6.18 5.22
CA VAL A 225 15.77 -5.73 5.80
C VAL A 225 14.58 -5.73 4.84
N ILE A 226 14.80 -5.87 3.54
CA ILE A 226 13.77 -6.11 2.52
C ILE A 226 14.00 -7.45 1.84
N PRO A 227 12.99 -8.07 1.17
CA PRO A 227 13.17 -9.34 0.48
C PRO A 227 14.19 -9.23 -0.64
N THR A 228 15.01 -10.27 -0.78
CA THR A 228 15.93 -10.50 -1.90
C THR A 228 15.40 -11.64 -2.76
N ASP A 229 15.98 -11.84 -3.96
CA ASP A 229 15.64 -12.99 -4.83
C ASP A 229 15.89 -14.32 -4.09
N GLU A 230 16.93 -14.40 -3.24
CA GLU A 230 17.19 -15.61 -2.41
C GLU A 230 16.08 -15.82 -1.37
N ASP A 231 15.59 -14.75 -0.74
CA ASP A 231 14.45 -14.83 0.20
C ASP A 231 13.18 -15.31 -0.50
N GLU A 232 12.95 -14.86 -1.73
CA GLU A 232 11.80 -15.26 -2.55
C GLU A 232 11.89 -16.72 -2.97
N ASP A 233 13.03 -17.16 -3.50
CA ASP A 233 13.28 -18.55 -3.83
C ASP A 233 13.08 -19.46 -2.63
N LYS A 234 13.60 -19.08 -1.47
CA LYS A 234 13.42 -19.81 -0.23
C LYS A 234 11.97 -19.85 0.23
N LEU A 235 11.25 -18.74 0.12
CA LEU A 235 9.83 -18.68 0.45
C LEU A 235 9.02 -19.65 -0.41
N ILE A 236 9.24 -19.63 -1.72
CA ILE A 236 8.52 -20.48 -2.68
C ILE A 236 8.86 -21.95 -2.49
N ASN A 237 10.15 -22.28 -2.36
CA ASN A 237 10.62 -23.67 -2.36
C ASN A 237 10.45 -24.36 -1.00
N ASP A 238 10.68 -23.65 0.11
CA ASP A 238 10.70 -24.26 1.45
C ASP A 238 9.36 -24.13 2.17
N TYR A 239 8.65 -22.98 2.00
CA TYR A 239 7.49 -22.63 2.81
C TYR A 239 6.17 -22.67 2.05
N MET A 240 6.19 -22.47 0.72
CA MET A 240 5.00 -22.49 -0.14
C MET A 240 4.89 -23.78 -0.96
N LYS A 241 5.30 -24.92 -0.41
CA LYS A 241 5.24 -26.20 -1.12
C LYS A 241 3.85 -26.44 -1.71
N LYS A 242 3.82 -26.87 -2.96
CA LYS A 242 2.61 -27.11 -3.77
C LYS A 242 1.68 -28.20 -3.20
N GLU A 243 2.12 -28.95 -2.21
CA GLU A 243 1.38 -30.09 -1.63
C GLU A 243 0.10 -29.70 -0.86
N TRP A 244 -0.07 -28.44 -0.52
CA TRP A 244 -1.31 -28.00 0.13
C TRP A 244 -2.48 -27.82 -0.86
N ILE A 245 -2.23 -27.67 -2.16
CA ILE A 245 -3.22 -27.77 -3.21
C ILE A 245 -3.33 -29.24 -3.62
N GLN A 246 -3.98 -30.06 -2.82
CA GLN A 246 -4.43 -31.35 -3.30
C GLN A 246 -5.46 -31.07 -4.39
N TYR A 247 -5.10 -31.32 -5.64
CA TYR A 247 -6.06 -31.45 -6.71
C TYR A 247 -7.05 -32.54 -6.29
N ARG A 248 -8.22 -32.14 -5.83
CA ARG A 248 -9.34 -33.06 -5.78
C ARG A 248 -9.65 -33.39 -7.23
N GLU A 249 -9.24 -34.56 -7.66
CA GLU A 249 -9.76 -35.13 -8.90
C GLU A 249 -11.28 -35.05 -8.81
N TRP A 250 -11.87 -34.28 -9.69
CA TRP A 250 -13.30 -34.29 -9.89
C TRP A 250 -13.65 -35.70 -10.34
N LYS A 251 -14.13 -36.53 -9.42
CA LYS A 251 -14.84 -37.76 -9.77
C LYS A 251 -16.22 -37.30 -10.21
N GLY A 252 -16.40 -37.22 -11.55
CA GLY A 252 -17.66 -36.99 -12.22
C GLY A 252 -18.76 -37.98 -11.81
#